data_7ad40882e1e264c9ea082aeb66b6926b
#
_entry.id   7ad40882e1e264c9ea082aeb66b6926b
#
_cell.length_a   1.000
_cell.length_b   1.000
_cell.length_c   1.000
_cell.angle_alpha   90.00
_cell.angle_beta   90.00
_cell.angle_gamma   90.00
#
_symmetry.space_group_name_H-M   'P 1'
#
loop_
_entity.id
_entity.type
_entity.pdbx_description
1 polymer ?
#
loop_
_entity_poly.entity_id
_entity_poly.type
_entity_poly.pdbx_seq_one_letter_code
_entity_poly.pdbx_strand_id
1 'polypeptide(L)'
;MKQTLPLNGNMIGILGGIILSTDSVFIRLMNIEDSWTIVALRGVFMWGICLLVWALWGKSRSTLGQPWLTKDNVLSTLFFCISSACFVNALNRGNVATVLVIISSTPFISALICRLFFKIKSDRSVMIAALAGIVGVIIVMSGHGAGDHAIANVYALATAVSMALAFIFTSRVKGGTVGLPSLGGLLASLLIVLWMGPELSASLKTLTFAQYGWSLAEGALIMPLAMGLITLSTRYVSPANAGLFLLLETALAPLWMAVFLGEMPTIQAVVGGAVIVTAVISQTIWARRHVADARYADAG
;
A
#
# COMPACT_ATOMS: atom_id res chain seq x y z
N MET A 1 -21.93 6.22 -18.79
CA MET A 1 -22.47 5.10 -18.01
C MET A 1 -21.52 4.85 -16.82
N LYS A 2 -21.89 5.27 -15.60
CA LYS A 2 -21.20 4.86 -14.36
C LYS A 2 -21.55 3.39 -14.14
N GLN A 3 -20.62 2.48 -14.39
CA GLN A 3 -20.80 1.09 -13.97
C GLN A 3 -20.85 1.08 -12.44
N THR A 4 -22.01 0.84 -11.90
CA THR A 4 -22.20 0.58 -10.48
C THR A 4 -21.64 -0.81 -10.18
N LEU A 5 -20.37 -0.88 -9.81
CA LEU A 5 -19.89 -2.06 -9.10
C LEU A 5 -20.68 -2.17 -7.80
N PRO A 6 -21.19 -3.37 -7.45
CA PRO A 6 -22.00 -3.56 -6.23
C PRO A 6 -21.22 -3.32 -4.93
N LEU A 7 -19.91 -3.16 -5.02
CA LEU A 7 -19.01 -2.89 -3.88
C LEU A 7 -18.72 -1.38 -3.78
N ASN A 8 -18.98 -0.80 -2.60
CA ASN A 8 -18.59 0.56 -2.29
C ASN A 8 -17.05 0.71 -2.28
N GLY A 9 -16.51 1.87 -2.72
CA GLY A 9 -15.07 2.12 -2.78
C GLY A 9 -14.30 1.83 -1.49
N ASN A 10 -14.92 2.08 -0.32
CA ASN A 10 -14.35 1.74 0.98
C ASN A 10 -14.22 0.21 1.17
N MET A 11 -15.18 -0.59 0.72
CA MET A 11 -15.07 -2.07 0.82
C MET A 11 -13.95 -2.60 -0.05
N ILE A 12 -13.81 -2.06 -1.26
CA ILE A 12 -12.71 -2.42 -2.16
C ILE A 12 -11.37 -2.11 -1.49
N GLY A 13 -11.24 -0.93 -0.88
CA GLY A 13 -10.03 -0.54 -0.16
C GLY A 13 -9.73 -1.40 1.07
N ILE A 14 -10.76 -1.72 1.88
CA ILE A 14 -10.62 -2.62 3.05
C ILE A 14 -10.15 -4.01 2.62
N LEU A 15 -10.75 -4.59 1.57
CA LEU A 15 -10.31 -5.88 1.04
C LEU A 15 -8.84 -5.81 0.59
N GLY A 16 -8.45 -4.74 -0.10
CA GLY A 16 -7.05 -4.51 -0.46
C GLY A 16 -6.13 -4.43 0.76
N GLY A 17 -6.52 -3.71 1.81
CA GLY A 17 -5.77 -3.58 3.05
C GLY A 17 -5.64 -4.91 3.83
N ILE A 18 -6.69 -5.73 3.86
CA ILE A 18 -6.64 -7.07 4.46
C ILE A 18 -5.67 -7.97 3.70
N ILE A 19 -5.69 -7.95 2.36
CA ILE A 19 -4.74 -8.73 1.56
C ILE A 19 -3.32 -8.18 1.78
N LEU A 20 -3.15 -6.85 1.77
CA LEU A 20 -1.85 -6.23 2.01
C LEU A 20 -1.26 -6.62 3.37
N SER A 21 -2.08 -6.82 4.38
CA SER A 21 -1.60 -7.17 5.72
C SER A 21 -0.86 -8.51 5.79
N THR A 22 -0.98 -9.36 4.78
CA THR A 22 -0.20 -10.61 4.68
C THR A 22 1.20 -10.39 4.10
N ASP A 23 1.49 -9.23 3.51
CA ASP A 23 2.76 -8.91 2.84
C ASP A 23 3.99 -9.12 3.75
N SER A 24 3.92 -8.63 4.99
CA SER A 24 4.99 -8.78 5.98
C SER A 24 5.34 -10.23 6.29
N VAL A 25 4.35 -11.14 6.28
CA VAL A 25 4.58 -12.58 6.46
C VAL A 25 5.35 -13.16 5.27
N PHE A 26 4.97 -12.79 4.03
CA PHE A 26 5.66 -13.26 2.84
C PHE A 26 7.11 -12.76 2.79
N ILE A 27 7.36 -11.48 3.11
CA ILE A 27 8.72 -10.94 3.21
C ILE A 27 9.55 -11.74 4.23
N ARG A 28 8.95 -12.10 5.38
CA ARG A 28 9.62 -12.90 6.41
C ARG A 28 9.92 -14.33 5.91
N LEU A 29 9.00 -14.96 5.20
CA LEU A 29 9.15 -16.29 4.64
C LEU A 29 10.19 -16.37 3.50
N MET A 30 10.38 -15.27 2.77
CA MET A 30 11.45 -15.19 1.75
C MET A 30 12.83 -15.36 2.38
N ASN A 31 13.04 -14.82 3.57
CA ASN A 31 14.34 -14.86 4.27
C ASN A 31 15.52 -14.48 3.37
N ILE A 32 15.39 -13.38 2.63
CA ILE A 32 16.42 -12.81 1.76
C ILE A 32 17.04 -11.63 2.48
N GLU A 33 18.37 -11.65 2.68
CA GLU A 33 19.08 -10.60 3.42
C GLU A 33 19.15 -9.28 2.63
N ASP A 34 19.33 -9.36 1.33
CA ASP A 34 19.45 -8.17 0.48
C ASP A 34 18.08 -7.61 0.09
N SER A 35 17.78 -6.43 0.64
CA SER A 35 16.53 -5.70 0.37
C SER A 35 16.32 -5.38 -1.11
N TRP A 36 17.39 -5.08 -1.84
CA TRP A 36 17.29 -4.68 -3.23
C TRP A 36 16.90 -5.86 -4.12
N THR A 37 17.35 -7.06 -3.78
CA THR A 37 16.92 -8.31 -4.43
C THR A 37 15.42 -8.54 -4.22
N ILE A 38 14.89 -8.31 -3.01
CA ILE A 38 13.44 -8.38 -2.74
C ILE A 38 12.67 -7.39 -3.62
N VAL A 39 13.09 -6.11 -3.65
CA VAL A 39 12.44 -5.08 -4.47
C VAL A 39 12.45 -5.45 -5.95
N ALA A 40 13.59 -5.96 -6.46
CA ALA A 40 13.72 -6.34 -7.85
C ALA A 40 12.79 -7.51 -8.23
N LEU A 41 12.76 -8.57 -7.45
CA LEU A 41 11.87 -9.72 -7.67
C LEU A 41 10.40 -9.33 -7.59
N ARG A 42 10.03 -8.60 -6.54
CA ARG A 42 8.67 -8.10 -6.31
C ARG A 42 8.16 -7.31 -7.50
N GLY A 43 8.94 -6.35 -7.99
CA GLY A 43 8.53 -5.51 -9.11
C GLY A 43 8.39 -6.27 -10.43
N VAL A 44 9.32 -7.17 -10.74
CA VAL A 44 9.27 -8.02 -11.95
C VAL A 44 8.06 -8.94 -11.92
N PHE A 45 7.82 -9.65 -10.81
CA PHE A 45 6.69 -10.57 -10.70
C PHE A 45 5.34 -9.84 -10.71
N MET A 46 5.24 -8.70 -10.01
CA MET A 46 4.04 -7.87 -9.99
C MET A 46 3.68 -7.34 -11.39
N TRP A 47 4.66 -6.87 -12.12
CA TRP A 47 4.44 -6.42 -13.50
C TRP A 47 4.13 -7.58 -14.43
N GLY A 48 4.87 -8.70 -14.30
CA GLY A 48 4.71 -9.88 -15.16
C GLY A 48 3.29 -10.45 -15.10
N ILE A 49 2.70 -10.57 -13.90
CA ILE A 49 1.31 -11.04 -13.75
C ILE A 49 0.30 -10.02 -14.29
N CYS A 50 0.51 -8.72 -14.07
CA CYS A 50 -0.34 -7.69 -14.63
C CYS A 50 -0.32 -7.69 -16.16
N LEU A 51 0.85 -7.90 -16.76
CA LEU A 51 1.01 -8.06 -18.20
C LEU A 51 0.29 -9.31 -18.71
N LEU A 52 0.44 -10.43 -18.01
CA LEU A 52 -0.23 -11.70 -18.36
C LEU A 52 -1.76 -11.54 -18.32
N VAL A 53 -2.29 -10.97 -17.25
CA VAL A 53 -3.73 -10.69 -17.11
C VAL A 53 -4.20 -9.76 -18.21
N TRP A 54 -3.43 -8.71 -18.53
CA TRP A 54 -3.75 -7.82 -19.63
C TRP A 54 -3.75 -8.52 -20.98
N ALA A 55 -2.76 -9.38 -21.23
CA ALA A 55 -2.64 -10.13 -22.50
C ALA A 55 -3.80 -11.12 -22.70
N LEU A 56 -4.25 -11.76 -21.62
CA LEU A 56 -5.32 -12.78 -21.66
C LEU A 56 -6.72 -12.16 -21.74
N TRP A 57 -6.97 -11.07 -20.99
CA TRP A 57 -8.32 -10.47 -20.87
C TRP A 57 -8.43 -9.02 -21.38
N GLY A 58 -7.31 -8.32 -21.60
CA GLY A 58 -7.30 -6.88 -21.91
C GLY A 58 -7.73 -6.51 -23.32
N LYS A 59 -7.72 -7.44 -24.28
CA LYS A 59 -8.09 -7.17 -25.67
C LYS A 59 -9.58 -6.76 -25.87
N SER A 60 -10.45 -7.03 -24.88
CA SER A 60 -11.89 -6.79 -25.00
C SER A 60 -12.35 -5.41 -24.49
N ARG A 61 -11.51 -4.64 -23.79
CA ARG A 61 -11.90 -3.33 -23.25
C ARG A 61 -10.84 -2.29 -23.57
N SER A 62 -11.19 -1.40 -24.48
CA SER A 62 -10.39 -0.26 -24.94
C SER A 62 -10.06 0.76 -23.85
N THR A 63 -9.19 0.38 -22.93
CA THR A 63 -8.45 1.33 -22.09
C THR A 63 -7.27 1.97 -22.86
N LEU A 64 -7.03 1.51 -24.07
CA LEU A 64 -5.98 1.98 -24.99
C LEU A 64 -6.26 3.35 -25.64
N GLY A 65 -7.42 3.96 -25.40
CA GLY A 65 -7.77 5.27 -25.94
C GLY A 65 -7.25 6.47 -25.18
N GLN A 66 -6.56 6.28 -24.03
CA GLN A 66 -5.97 7.38 -23.25
C GLN A 66 -4.44 7.32 -23.32
N PRO A 67 -3.77 8.46 -23.52
CA PRO A 67 -2.32 8.49 -23.55
C PRO A 67 -1.76 8.00 -22.22
N TRP A 68 -0.98 6.93 -22.25
CA TRP A 68 -0.31 6.33 -21.07
C TRP A 68 0.64 7.33 -20.40
N LEU A 69 1.11 8.34 -21.12
CA LEU A 69 2.05 9.36 -20.71
C LEU A 69 1.37 10.65 -20.20
N THR A 70 0.24 10.53 -19.52
CA THR A 70 -0.28 11.71 -18.79
C THR A 70 0.64 12.00 -17.59
N LYS A 71 0.76 13.29 -17.25
CA LYS A 71 1.58 13.72 -16.09
C LYS A 71 1.20 12.97 -14.82
N ASP A 72 -0.09 12.76 -14.58
CA ASP A 72 -0.59 12.08 -13.38
C ASP A 72 -0.20 10.59 -13.37
N ASN A 73 -0.21 9.91 -14.53
CA ASN A 73 0.24 8.50 -14.62
C ASN A 73 1.74 8.37 -14.33
N VAL A 74 2.54 9.24 -14.96
CA VAL A 74 4.01 9.22 -14.77
C VAL A 74 4.37 9.53 -13.33
N LEU A 75 3.77 10.55 -12.73
CA LEU A 75 4.02 10.92 -11.34
C LEU A 75 3.56 9.82 -10.37
N SER A 76 2.39 9.25 -10.59
CA SER A 76 1.91 8.13 -9.78
C SER A 76 2.88 6.93 -9.83
N THR A 77 3.29 6.53 -11.04
CA THR A 77 4.25 5.43 -11.24
C THR A 77 5.60 5.72 -10.56
N LEU A 78 6.11 6.94 -10.70
CA LEU A 78 7.37 7.35 -10.07
C LEU A 78 7.27 7.29 -8.54
N PHE A 79 6.18 7.78 -7.95
CA PHE A 79 6.00 7.74 -6.51
C PHE A 79 5.75 6.32 -5.98
N PHE A 80 5.10 5.44 -6.73
CA PHE A 80 5.03 4.01 -6.38
C PHE A 80 6.41 3.33 -6.45
N CYS A 81 7.24 3.69 -7.43
CA CYS A 81 8.62 3.22 -7.53
C CYS A 81 9.44 3.59 -6.27
N ILE A 82 9.44 4.87 -5.92
CA ILE A 82 10.15 5.37 -4.73
C ILE A 82 9.60 4.71 -3.46
N SER A 83 8.27 4.63 -3.33
CA SER A 83 7.62 4.03 -2.18
C SER A 83 8.00 2.55 -2.02
N SER A 84 7.98 1.77 -3.10
CA SER A 84 8.33 0.34 -3.06
C SER A 84 9.77 0.12 -2.61
N ALA A 85 10.71 0.87 -3.19
CA ALA A 85 12.12 0.78 -2.83
C ALA A 85 12.37 1.20 -1.37
N CYS A 86 11.78 2.31 -0.94
CA CYS A 86 11.94 2.83 0.41
C CYS A 86 11.30 1.91 1.46
N PHE A 87 10.13 1.35 1.18
CA PHE A 87 9.41 0.46 2.09
C PHE A 87 10.23 -0.76 2.48
N VAL A 88 10.72 -1.50 1.48
CA VAL A 88 11.49 -2.73 1.73
C VAL A 88 12.79 -2.40 2.46
N ASN A 89 13.49 -1.31 2.07
CA ASN A 89 14.70 -0.88 2.76
C ASN A 89 14.43 -0.43 4.20
N ALA A 90 13.29 0.21 4.47
CA ALA A 90 12.89 0.58 5.82
C ALA A 90 12.68 -0.66 6.70
N LEU A 91 11.92 -1.65 6.21
CA LEU A 91 11.64 -2.89 6.95
C LEU A 91 12.89 -3.72 7.22
N ASN A 92 13.79 -3.80 6.24
CA ASN A 92 14.98 -4.63 6.37
C ASN A 92 16.06 -4.00 7.28
N ARG A 93 16.10 -2.66 7.38
CA ARG A 93 17.11 -1.93 8.15
C ARG A 93 16.63 -1.47 9.52
N GLY A 94 15.33 -1.48 9.76
CA GLY A 94 14.72 -0.90 10.95
C GLY A 94 13.89 -1.86 11.77
N ASN A 95 13.45 -1.36 12.92
CA ASN A 95 12.41 -2.04 13.67
C ASN A 95 11.09 -1.92 12.92
N VAL A 96 10.48 -3.05 12.57
CA VAL A 96 9.25 -3.12 11.78
C VAL A 96 8.14 -2.27 12.40
N ALA A 97 7.98 -2.32 13.73
CA ALA A 97 6.95 -1.54 14.41
C ALA A 97 7.17 -0.03 14.24
N THR A 98 8.40 0.46 14.41
CA THR A 98 8.75 1.89 14.18
C THR A 98 8.49 2.32 12.74
N VAL A 99 8.90 1.50 11.79
CA VAL A 99 8.67 1.74 10.35
C VAL A 99 7.19 1.86 10.05
N LEU A 100 6.38 0.92 10.51
CA LEU A 100 4.92 0.93 10.28
C LEU A 100 4.22 2.13 10.94
N VAL A 101 4.71 2.62 12.10
CA VAL A 101 4.21 3.89 12.68
C VAL A 101 4.43 5.06 11.74
N ILE A 102 5.64 5.21 11.25
CA ILE A 102 5.95 6.35 10.38
C ILE A 102 5.09 6.26 9.12
N ILE A 103 4.95 5.07 8.53
CA ILE A 103 4.12 4.85 7.35
C ILE A 103 2.63 5.11 7.64
N SER A 104 2.16 4.85 8.87
CA SER A 104 0.79 5.13 9.28
C SER A 104 0.43 6.61 9.25
N SER A 105 1.41 7.51 9.15
CA SER A 105 1.18 8.94 8.91
C SER A 105 0.73 9.27 7.49
N THR A 106 0.78 8.32 6.55
CA THR A 106 0.39 8.51 5.13
C THR A 106 -0.96 9.21 4.93
N PRO A 107 -2.07 8.86 5.61
CA PRO A 107 -3.35 9.54 5.42
C PRO A 107 -3.31 11.01 5.84
N PHE A 108 -2.53 11.36 6.89
CA PHE A 108 -2.33 12.76 7.28
C PHE A 108 -1.53 13.53 6.26
N ILE A 109 -0.41 12.95 5.82
CA ILE A 109 0.45 13.54 4.79
C ILE A 109 -0.37 13.77 3.52
N SER A 110 -1.18 12.80 3.12
CA SER A 110 -2.08 12.92 1.97
C SER A 110 -3.12 14.04 2.17
N ALA A 111 -3.77 14.11 3.33
CA ALA A 111 -4.74 15.17 3.65
C ALA A 111 -4.09 16.56 3.68
N LEU A 112 -2.89 16.66 4.25
CA LEU A 112 -2.13 17.91 4.31
C LEU A 112 -1.72 18.39 2.91
N ILE A 113 -1.16 17.50 2.09
CA ILE A 113 -0.77 17.82 0.70
C ILE A 113 -2.00 18.22 -0.12
N CYS A 114 -3.12 17.48 -0.02
CA CYS A 114 -4.36 17.82 -0.69
C CYS A 114 -4.86 19.22 -0.30
N ARG A 115 -4.78 19.58 0.97
CA ARG A 115 -5.21 20.88 1.47
C ARG A 115 -4.30 22.03 1.01
N LEU A 116 -2.96 21.82 1.10
CA LEU A 116 -1.98 22.88 0.82
C LEU A 116 -1.81 23.15 -0.68
N PHE A 117 -1.67 22.07 -1.46
CA PHE A 117 -1.33 22.19 -2.91
C PHE A 117 -2.54 22.12 -3.82
N PHE A 118 -3.55 21.34 -3.47
CA PHE A 118 -4.72 21.13 -4.32
C PHE A 118 -5.98 21.84 -3.82
N LYS A 119 -5.92 22.51 -2.66
CA LYS A 119 -7.06 23.21 -2.01
C LYS A 119 -8.29 22.30 -1.79
N ILE A 120 -8.08 20.98 -1.73
CA ILE A 120 -9.11 19.98 -1.46
C ILE A 120 -9.21 19.80 0.05
N LYS A 121 -10.40 20.02 0.62
CA LYS A 121 -10.64 19.76 2.05
C LYS A 121 -10.85 18.26 2.25
N SER A 122 -10.11 17.66 3.17
CA SER A 122 -10.39 16.30 3.66
C SER A 122 -11.54 16.34 4.67
N ASP A 123 -12.38 15.30 4.64
CA ASP A 123 -13.47 15.16 5.60
C ASP A 123 -12.93 15.08 7.04
N ARG A 124 -13.64 15.68 7.98
CA ARG A 124 -13.26 15.62 9.40
C ARG A 124 -13.19 14.19 9.93
N SER A 125 -14.06 13.30 9.44
CA SER A 125 -14.07 11.89 9.81
C SER A 125 -12.78 11.17 9.42
N VAL A 126 -12.21 11.47 8.25
CA VAL A 126 -10.93 10.92 7.79
C VAL A 126 -9.80 11.38 8.70
N MET A 127 -9.81 12.65 9.09
CA MET A 127 -8.79 13.22 9.98
C MET A 127 -8.85 12.58 11.36
N ILE A 128 -10.06 12.40 11.93
CA ILE A 128 -10.25 11.74 13.22
C ILE A 128 -9.82 10.27 13.16
N ALA A 129 -10.20 9.55 12.10
CA ALA A 129 -9.80 8.15 11.91
C ALA A 129 -8.29 8.00 11.77
N ALA A 130 -7.66 8.92 11.05
CA ALA A 130 -6.21 8.95 10.90
C ALA A 130 -5.51 9.20 12.24
N LEU A 131 -6.00 10.17 13.07
CA LEU A 131 -5.48 10.40 14.42
C LEU A 131 -5.64 9.16 15.31
N ALA A 132 -6.82 8.54 15.31
CA ALA A 132 -7.06 7.30 16.05
C ALA A 132 -6.14 6.16 15.56
N GLY A 133 -5.92 6.08 14.26
CA GLY A 133 -4.97 5.12 13.67
C GLY A 133 -3.55 5.33 14.20
N ILE A 134 -3.05 6.56 14.25
CA ILE A 134 -1.72 6.87 14.83
C ILE A 134 -1.65 6.48 16.31
N VAL A 135 -2.68 6.79 17.10
CA VAL A 135 -2.72 6.36 18.50
C VAL A 135 -2.64 4.85 18.61
N GLY A 136 -3.42 4.12 17.80
CA GLY A 136 -3.35 2.66 17.75
C GLY A 136 -1.97 2.14 17.40
N VAL A 137 -1.29 2.75 16.43
CA VAL A 137 0.08 2.36 16.05
C VAL A 137 1.08 2.68 17.16
N ILE A 138 0.98 3.82 17.84
CA ILE A 138 1.83 4.13 19.03
C ILE A 138 1.64 3.06 20.12
N ILE A 139 0.41 2.59 20.34
CA ILE A 139 0.14 1.50 21.29
C ILE A 139 0.84 0.22 20.84
N VAL A 140 0.75 -0.18 19.57
CA VAL A 140 1.46 -1.35 19.02
C VAL A 140 2.96 -1.25 19.29
N MET A 141 3.53 -0.07 19.09
CA MET A 141 4.96 0.17 19.31
C MET A 141 5.40 0.08 20.76
N SER A 142 4.57 0.50 21.70
CA SER A 142 4.96 0.50 23.11
C SER A 142 5.35 -0.88 23.63
N GLY A 143 5.01 -1.94 22.89
CA GLY A 143 5.43 -3.31 23.15
C GLY A 143 6.80 -3.71 22.58
N HIS A 144 7.47 -2.84 21.82
CA HIS A 144 8.76 -3.13 21.18
C HIS A 144 9.80 -2.08 21.56
N GLY A 145 11.02 -2.50 21.85
CA GLY A 145 12.12 -1.59 22.19
C GLY A 145 12.45 -0.65 21.01
N ALA A 146 12.64 0.63 21.31
CA ALA A 146 13.08 1.62 20.32
C ALA A 146 14.57 1.39 20.02
N GLY A 147 14.88 0.83 18.83
CA GLY A 147 16.26 0.80 18.30
C GLY A 147 16.56 2.11 17.57
N ASP A 148 17.80 2.58 17.67
CA ASP A 148 18.26 3.77 16.94
C ASP A 148 18.60 3.43 15.49
N HIS A 149 17.59 3.48 14.62
CA HIS A 149 17.72 3.18 13.18
C HIS A 149 17.35 4.41 12.34
N ALA A 150 18.08 5.52 12.48
CA ALA A 150 17.78 6.79 11.82
C ALA A 150 17.59 6.66 10.29
N ILE A 151 18.42 5.87 9.63
CA ILE A 151 18.35 5.64 8.17
C ILE A 151 17.04 4.93 7.81
N ALA A 152 16.61 3.91 8.56
CA ALA A 152 15.36 3.22 8.35
C ALA A 152 14.16 4.15 8.53
N ASN A 153 14.22 5.05 9.51
CA ASN A 153 13.18 6.05 9.76
C ASN A 153 13.06 7.05 8.60
N VAL A 154 14.18 7.43 7.98
CA VAL A 154 14.19 8.26 6.76
C VAL A 154 13.53 7.53 5.59
N TYR A 155 13.86 6.25 5.37
CA TYR A 155 13.20 5.43 4.35
C TYR A 155 11.69 5.28 4.63
N ALA A 156 11.29 5.09 5.89
CA ALA A 156 9.88 4.99 6.27
C ALA A 156 9.12 6.29 5.99
N LEU A 157 9.71 7.45 6.31
CA LEU A 157 9.11 8.75 6.00
C LEU A 157 9.03 8.99 4.49
N ALA A 158 10.08 8.65 3.74
CA ALA A 158 10.08 8.72 2.28
C ALA A 158 8.99 7.82 1.69
N THR A 159 8.78 6.62 2.25
CA THR A 159 7.66 5.74 1.88
C THR A 159 6.32 6.41 2.13
N ALA A 160 6.08 6.97 3.32
CA ALA A 160 4.81 7.61 3.67
C ALA A 160 4.48 8.80 2.75
N VAL A 161 5.46 9.66 2.48
CA VAL A 161 5.30 10.82 1.57
C VAL A 161 5.05 10.36 0.13
N SER A 162 5.85 9.41 -0.36
CA SER A 162 5.73 8.90 -1.73
C SER A 162 4.41 8.17 -1.94
N MET A 163 3.97 7.36 -0.96
CA MET A 163 2.68 6.67 -1.03
C MET A 163 1.51 7.66 -1.03
N ALA A 164 1.57 8.72 -0.19
CA ALA A 164 0.58 9.79 -0.19
C ALA A 164 0.48 10.48 -1.56
N LEU A 165 1.61 10.83 -2.15
CA LEU A 165 1.68 11.44 -3.48
C LEU A 165 1.19 10.46 -4.57
N ALA A 166 1.59 9.19 -4.51
CA ALA A 166 1.11 8.16 -5.42
C ALA A 166 -0.42 8.07 -5.43
N PHE A 167 -1.06 8.02 -4.26
CA PHE A 167 -2.53 7.99 -4.18
C PHE A 167 -3.19 9.28 -4.67
N ILE A 168 -2.60 10.45 -4.40
CA ILE A 168 -3.11 11.74 -4.89
C ILE A 168 -3.10 11.76 -6.42
N PHE A 169 -1.99 11.41 -7.05
CA PHE A 169 -1.91 11.40 -8.51
C PHE A 169 -2.76 10.27 -9.11
N THR A 170 -2.80 9.08 -8.49
CA THR A 170 -3.68 7.99 -8.92
C THR A 170 -5.16 8.40 -8.93
N SER A 171 -5.63 9.13 -7.93
CA SER A 171 -7.03 9.60 -7.86
C SER A 171 -7.41 10.56 -8.99
N ARG A 172 -6.43 11.21 -9.62
CA ARG A 172 -6.62 12.15 -10.73
C ARG A 172 -6.58 11.49 -12.11
N VAL A 173 -6.11 10.24 -12.17
CA VAL A 173 -6.03 9.48 -13.42
C VAL A 173 -7.43 9.13 -13.92
N LYS A 174 -7.73 9.48 -15.17
CA LYS A 174 -9.02 9.21 -15.81
C LYS A 174 -9.14 7.79 -16.41
N GLY A 175 -8.05 7.04 -16.46
CA GLY A 175 -7.94 5.72 -17.07
C GLY A 175 -7.83 4.57 -16.06
N GLY A 176 -7.17 3.47 -16.45
CA GLY A 176 -6.88 2.32 -15.58
C GLY A 176 -5.85 2.66 -14.51
N THR A 177 -6.21 2.50 -13.24
CA THR A 177 -5.32 2.81 -12.10
C THR A 177 -4.65 1.57 -11.52
N VAL A 178 -5.24 0.40 -11.71
CA VAL A 178 -4.83 -0.88 -11.08
C VAL A 178 -3.39 -1.29 -11.44
N GLY A 179 -2.94 -0.96 -12.64
CA GLY A 179 -1.58 -1.29 -13.10
C GLY A 179 -0.48 -0.31 -12.66
N LEU A 180 -0.82 0.86 -12.10
CA LEU A 180 0.18 1.88 -11.75
C LEU A 180 1.18 1.44 -10.69
N PRO A 181 0.77 0.74 -9.60
CA PRO A 181 1.73 0.18 -8.64
C PRO A 181 2.68 -0.84 -9.28
N SER A 182 2.17 -1.67 -10.21
CA SER A 182 2.97 -2.68 -10.92
C SER A 182 4.02 -2.03 -11.84
N LEU A 183 3.65 -0.95 -12.53
CA LEU A 183 4.60 -0.15 -13.31
C LEU A 183 5.64 0.53 -12.41
N GLY A 184 5.24 1.00 -11.24
CA GLY A 184 6.17 1.55 -10.25
C GLY A 184 7.15 0.51 -9.75
N GLY A 185 6.68 -0.71 -9.45
CA GLY A 185 7.51 -1.84 -9.08
C GLY A 185 8.50 -2.22 -10.19
N LEU A 186 8.02 -2.32 -11.45
CA LEU A 186 8.89 -2.57 -12.59
C LEU A 186 9.98 -1.51 -12.75
N LEU A 187 9.61 -0.24 -12.63
CA LEU A 187 10.57 0.86 -12.71
C LEU A 187 11.63 0.75 -11.61
N ALA A 188 11.23 0.41 -10.38
CA ALA A 188 12.16 0.15 -9.28
C ALA A 188 13.12 -1.00 -9.62
N SER A 189 12.60 -2.12 -10.14
CA SER A 189 13.40 -3.28 -10.55
C SER A 189 14.40 -2.91 -11.65
N LEU A 190 13.98 -2.16 -12.66
CA LEU A 190 14.86 -1.71 -13.75
C LEU A 190 15.99 -0.81 -13.25
N LEU A 191 15.68 0.13 -12.36
CA LEU A 191 16.68 1.01 -11.76
C LEU A 191 17.70 0.22 -10.92
N ILE A 192 17.25 -0.81 -10.19
CA ILE A 192 18.14 -1.70 -9.42
C ILE A 192 19.03 -2.52 -10.36
N VAL A 193 18.49 -3.09 -11.44
CA VAL A 193 19.27 -3.81 -12.43
C VAL A 193 20.34 -2.92 -13.06
N LEU A 194 20.01 -1.66 -13.36
CA LEU A 194 20.97 -0.71 -13.93
C LEU A 194 22.06 -0.29 -12.94
N TRP A 195 21.73 -0.21 -11.64
CA TRP A 195 22.64 0.24 -10.60
C TRP A 195 23.49 -0.89 -10.03
N MET A 196 22.90 -2.05 -9.75
CA MET A 196 23.52 -3.19 -9.05
C MET A 196 23.53 -4.48 -9.91
N GLY A 197 23.53 -4.39 -11.23
CA GLY A 197 23.37 -5.55 -12.11
C GLY A 197 24.25 -6.77 -11.78
N PRO A 198 25.59 -6.62 -11.62
CA PRO A 198 26.45 -7.74 -11.25
C PRO A 198 26.16 -8.32 -9.85
N GLU A 199 25.95 -7.46 -8.85
CA GLU A 199 25.68 -7.84 -7.46
C GLU A 199 24.32 -8.50 -7.34
N LEU A 200 23.31 -7.95 -8.00
CA LEU A 200 21.96 -8.52 -8.09
C LEU A 200 22.00 -9.91 -8.76
N SER A 201 22.77 -10.05 -9.85
CA SER A 201 22.95 -11.35 -10.53
C SER A 201 23.60 -12.40 -9.62
N ALA A 202 24.56 -12.01 -8.80
CA ALA A 202 25.17 -12.88 -7.80
C ALA A 202 24.17 -13.29 -6.73
N SER A 203 23.43 -12.32 -6.16
CA SER A 203 22.40 -12.57 -5.16
C SER A 203 21.30 -13.51 -5.69
N LEU A 204 20.79 -13.28 -6.91
CA LEU A 204 19.79 -14.14 -7.54
C LEU A 204 20.25 -15.58 -7.68
N LYS A 205 21.54 -15.84 -7.99
CA LYS A 205 22.08 -17.21 -8.14
C LYS A 205 22.17 -17.97 -6.82
N THR A 206 22.23 -17.29 -5.69
CA THR A 206 22.30 -17.91 -4.36
C THR A 206 20.93 -18.25 -3.78
N LEU A 207 19.84 -17.73 -4.37
CA LEU A 207 18.49 -17.98 -3.87
C LEU A 207 18.06 -19.43 -4.06
N THR A 208 17.40 -19.95 -3.03
CA THR A 208 16.77 -21.28 -3.06
C THR A 208 15.46 -21.26 -3.85
N PHE A 209 15.01 -22.44 -4.30
CA PHE A 209 13.71 -22.58 -4.96
C PHE A 209 12.54 -22.09 -4.09
N ALA A 210 12.61 -22.30 -2.77
CA ALA A 210 11.60 -21.83 -1.82
C ALA A 210 11.55 -20.29 -1.76
N GLN A 211 12.69 -19.61 -1.75
CA GLN A 211 12.78 -18.15 -1.76
C GLN A 211 12.18 -17.56 -3.03
N TYR A 212 12.46 -18.15 -4.18
CA TYR A 212 11.80 -17.77 -5.44
C TYR A 212 10.28 -18.00 -5.40
N GLY A 213 9.84 -19.14 -4.83
CA GLY A 213 8.42 -19.46 -4.66
C GLY A 213 7.67 -18.43 -3.80
N TRP A 214 8.24 -18.05 -2.67
CA TRP A 214 7.66 -17.03 -1.80
C TRP A 214 7.67 -15.64 -2.44
N SER A 215 8.76 -15.27 -3.13
CA SER A 215 8.85 -14.01 -3.88
C SER A 215 7.82 -13.94 -5.01
N LEU A 216 7.59 -15.06 -5.71
CA LEU A 216 6.57 -15.16 -6.75
C LEU A 216 5.17 -15.05 -6.16
N ALA A 217 4.87 -15.73 -5.06
CA ALA A 217 3.56 -15.66 -4.40
C ALA A 217 3.25 -14.23 -3.92
N GLU A 218 4.21 -13.56 -3.30
CA GLU A 218 4.07 -12.17 -2.87
C GLU A 218 3.94 -11.21 -4.06
N GLY A 219 4.90 -11.24 -5.00
CA GLY A 219 4.97 -10.30 -6.11
C GLY A 219 3.88 -10.52 -7.16
N ALA A 220 3.51 -11.78 -7.48
CA ALA A 220 2.52 -12.05 -8.52
C ALA A 220 1.07 -12.18 -8.02
N LEU A 221 0.85 -12.45 -6.72
CA LEU A 221 -0.50 -12.63 -6.19
C LEU A 221 -0.86 -11.55 -5.18
N ILE A 222 -0.13 -11.45 -4.06
CA ILE A 222 -0.50 -10.57 -2.94
C ILE A 222 -0.46 -9.10 -3.35
N MET A 223 0.68 -8.63 -3.85
CA MET A 223 0.86 -7.22 -4.18
C MET A 223 -0.03 -6.68 -5.30
N PRO A 224 -0.18 -7.37 -6.45
CA PRO A 224 -1.09 -6.89 -7.50
C PRO A 224 -2.54 -6.80 -7.03
N LEU A 225 -3.00 -7.78 -6.24
CA LEU A 225 -4.36 -7.79 -5.69
C LEU A 225 -4.53 -6.68 -4.65
N ALA A 226 -3.65 -6.61 -3.66
CA ALA A 226 -3.74 -5.63 -2.58
C ALA A 226 -3.66 -4.19 -3.11
N MET A 227 -2.56 -3.86 -3.77
CA MET A 227 -2.32 -2.51 -4.29
C MET A 227 -3.27 -2.16 -5.44
N GLY A 228 -3.65 -3.15 -6.26
CA GLY A 228 -4.65 -2.99 -7.29
C GLY A 228 -6.02 -2.59 -6.73
N LEU A 229 -6.49 -3.24 -5.67
CA LEU A 229 -7.76 -2.91 -5.00
C LEU A 229 -7.67 -1.55 -4.30
N ILE A 230 -6.58 -1.25 -3.59
CA ILE A 230 -6.39 0.04 -2.92
C ILE A 230 -6.36 1.18 -3.94
N THR A 231 -5.61 1.03 -5.03
CA THR A 231 -5.57 2.06 -6.09
C THR A 231 -6.89 2.17 -6.85
N LEU A 232 -7.62 1.07 -7.05
CA LEU A 232 -8.97 1.12 -7.60
C LEU A 232 -9.92 1.89 -6.68
N SER A 233 -9.78 1.76 -5.36
CA SER A 233 -10.61 2.47 -4.39
C SER A 233 -10.45 3.99 -4.50
N THR A 234 -9.27 4.51 -4.89
CA THR A 234 -9.02 5.97 -5.04
C THR A 234 -9.92 6.66 -6.07
N ARG A 235 -10.62 5.89 -6.91
CA ARG A 235 -11.64 6.42 -7.83
C ARG A 235 -12.95 6.79 -7.15
N TYR A 236 -13.18 6.23 -5.97
CA TYR A 236 -14.44 6.33 -5.24
C TYR A 236 -14.29 7.02 -3.89
N VAL A 237 -13.07 7.02 -3.34
CA VAL A 237 -12.75 7.61 -2.05
C VAL A 237 -11.60 8.60 -2.19
N SER A 238 -11.42 9.48 -1.17
CA SER A 238 -10.31 10.43 -1.16
C SER A 238 -8.95 9.72 -1.03
N PRO A 239 -7.84 10.34 -1.51
CA PRO A 239 -6.50 9.80 -1.32
C PRO A 239 -6.13 9.53 0.14
N ALA A 240 -6.62 10.37 1.06
CA ALA A 240 -6.43 10.16 2.49
C ALA A 240 -7.14 8.90 3.00
N ASN A 241 -8.35 8.58 2.48
CA ASN A 241 -9.03 7.32 2.78
C ASN A 241 -8.25 6.10 2.26
N ALA A 242 -7.65 6.20 1.07
CA ALA A 242 -6.80 5.13 0.56
C ALA A 242 -5.60 4.88 1.50
N GLY A 243 -5.02 5.94 2.07
CA GLY A 243 -4.00 5.84 3.11
C GLY A 243 -4.48 5.14 4.39
N LEU A 244 -5.76 5.29 4.80
CA LEU A 244 -6.30 4.60 5.96
C LEU A 244 -6.31 3.07 5.78
N PHE A 245 -6.48 2.57 4.56
CA PHE A 245 -6.48 1.12 4.31
C PHE A 245 -5.10 0.49 4.53
N LEU A 246 -4.00 1.26 4.41
CA LEU A 246 -2.66 0.80 4.76
C LEU A 246 -2.52 0.52 6.27
N LEU A 247 -3.30 1.20 7.12
CA LEU A 247 -3.26 0.96 8.56
C LEU A 247 -3.71 -0.47 8.92
N LEU A 248 -4.50 -1.12 8.07
CA LEU A 248 -4.92 -2.51 8.27
C LEU A 248 -3.72 -3.47 8.23
N GLU A 249 -2.68 -3.15 7.48
CA GLU A 249 -1.43 -3.91 7.49
C GLU A 249 -0.82 -3.92 8.91
N THR A 250 -0.64 -2.75 9.52
CA THR A 250 -0.09 -2.64 10.87
C THR A 250 -0.95 -3.35 11.92
N ALA A 251 -2.28 -3.31 11.75
CA ALA A 251 -3.20 -3.91 12.71
C ALA A 251 -3.27 -5.43 12.61
N LEU A 252 -3.23 -5.97 11.39
CA LEU A 252 -3.47 -7.39 11.14
C LEU A 252 -2.18 -8.20 10.98
N ALA A 253 -1.05 -7.57 10.63
CA ALA A 253 0.22 -8.27 10.46
C ALA A 253 0.61 -9.11 11.70
N PRO A 254 0.51 -8.62 12.96
CA PRO A 254 0.82 -9.44 14.13
C PRO A 254 -0.05 -10.68 14.26
N LEU A 255 -1.31 -10.64 13.81
CA LEU A 255 -2.21 -11.80 13.82
C LEU A 255 -1.77 -12.85 12.80
N TRP A 256 -1.38 -12.41 11.60
CA TRP A 256 -0.85 -13.32 10.59
C TRP A 256 0.48 -13.94 11.01
N MET A 257 1.36 -13.18 11.67
CA MET A 257 2.61 -13.69 12.23
C MET A 257 2.35 -14.80 13.26
N ALA A 258 1.33 -14.62 14.12
CA ALA A 258 0.92 -15.66 15.08
C ALA A 258 0.42 -16.92 14.37
N VAL A 259 -0.44 -16.77 13.34
CA VAL A 259 -1.05 -17.90 12.65
C VAL A 259 -0.05 -18.69 11.81
N PHE A 260 0.82 -18.00 11.07
CA PHE A 260 1.71 -18.63 10.08
C PHE A 260 3.11 -18.97 10.64
N LEU A 261 3.60 -18.19 11.60
CA LEU A 261 4.94 -18.35 12.16
C LEU A 261 4.94 -18.75 13.64
N GLY A 262 3.76 -18.85 14.29
CA GLY A 262 3.64 -19.18 15.71
C GLY A 262 4.14 -18.08 16.65
N GLU A 263 4.41 -16.90 16.15
CA GLU A 263 4.86 -15.75 16.94
C GLU A 263 3.65 -15.09 17.61
N MET A 264 3.47 -15.30 18.92
CA MET A 264 2.34 -14.73 19.66
C MET A 264 2.39 -13.20 19.69
N PRO A 265 1.29 -12.49 19.30
CA PRO A 265 1.24 -11.05 19.36
C PRO A 265 1.33 -10.54 20.80
N THR A 266 1.99 -9.43 21.00
CA THR A 266 1.98 -8.74 22.30
C THR A 266 0.59 -8.17 22.59
N ILE A 267 0.25 -7.98 23.87
CA ILE A 267 -1.03 -7.35 24.27
C ILE A 267 -1.17 -5.98 23.62
N GLN A 268 -0.09 -5.23 23.52
CA GLN A 268 -0.04 -3.93 22.86
C GLN A 268 -0.38 -4.02 21.35
N ALA A 269 0.11 -5.08 20.67
CA ALA A 269 -0.22 -5.30 19.27
C ALA A 269 -1.72 -5.59 19.08
N VAL A 270 -2.32 -6.38 19.98
CA VAL A 270 -3.76 -6.69 19.94
C VAL A 270 -4.60 -5.43 20.22
N VAL A 271 -4.29 -4.69 21.28
CA VAL A 271 -5.04 -3.48 21.67
C VAL A 271 -4.91 -2.39 20.61
N GLY A 272 -3.68 -2.08 20.18
CA GLY A 272 -3.44 -1.06 19.16
C GLY A 272 -4.03 -1.44 17.81
N GLY A 273 -3.95 -2.72 17.43
CA GLY A 273 -4.60 -3.26 16.23
C GLY A 273 -6.13 -3.11 16.29
N ALA A 274 -6.76 -3.39 17.42
CA ALA A 274 -8.20 -3.20 17.61
C ALA A 274 -8.62 -1.72 17.47
N VAL A 275 -7.82 -0.78 18.01
CA VAL A 275 -8.05 0.66 17.83
C VAL A 275 -8.01 1.06 16.35
N ILE A 276 -7.00 0.59 15.59
CA ILE A 276 -6.85 0.87 14.17
C ILE A 276 -8.05 0.33 13.38
N VAL A 277 -8.39 -0.94 13.56
CA VAL A 277 -9.50 -1.58 12.84
C VAL A 277 -10.81 -0.86 13.14
N THR A 278 -11.06 -0.51 14.41
CA THR A 278 -12.26 0.23 14.81
C THR A 278 -12.30 1.61 14.15
N ALA A 279 -11.18 2.33 14.08
CA ALA A 279 -11.10 3.64 13.43
C ALA A 279 -11.42 3.56 11.93
N VAL A 280 -10.85 2.57 11.21
CA VAL A 280 -11.08 2.37 9.76
C VAL A 280 -12.55 1.98 9.50
N ILE A 281 -13.11 1.05 10.30
CA ILE A 281 -14.51 0.62 10.15
C ILE A 281 -15.48 1.76 10.47
N SER A 282 -15.26 2.49 11.57
CA SER A 282 -16.11 3.61 11.97
C SER A 282 -16.13 4.71 10.92
N GLN A 283 -14.98 5.05 10.35
CA GLN A 283 -14.86 6.01 9.26
C GLN A 283 -15.63 5.51 8.01
N THR A 284 -15.51 4.23 7.69
CA THR A 284 -16.19 3.63 6.54
C THR A 284 -17.72 3.67 6.70
N ILE A 285 -18.22 3.37 7.89
CA ILE A 285 -19.67 3.43 8.20
C ILE A 285 -20.16 4.88 8.14
N TRP A 286 -19.42 5.81 8.74
CA TRP A 286 -19.76 7.21 8.72
C TRP A 286 -19.84 7.79 7.30
N ALA A 287 -18.85 7.50 6.46
CA ALA A 287 -18.81 7.92 5.07
C ALA A 287 -20.02 7.40 4.26
N ARG A 288 -20.48 6.16 4.55
CA ARG A 288 -21.69 5.59 3.91
C ARG A 288 -22.96 6.34 4.28
N ARG A 289 -23.13 6.68 5.56
CA ARG A 289 -24.33 7.37 6.04
C ARG A 289 -24.47 8.73 5.37
N HIS A 290 -23.41 9.53 5.29
CA HIS A 290 -23.45 10.85 4.67
C HIS A 290 -23.71 10.83 3.16
N VAL A 291 -23.28 9.79 2.45
CA VAL A 291 -23.60 9.60 1.02
C VAL A 291 -25.09 9.20 0.85
N ALA A 292 -25.64 8.42 1.77
CA ALA A 292 -27.06 8.06 1.76
C ALA A 292 -27.93 9.30 2.04
N ASP A 293 -27.62 10.06 3.08
CA ASP A 293 -28.37 11.27 3.48
C ASP A 293 -28.38 12.33 2.37
N ALA A 294 -27.23 12.54 1.67
CA ALA A 294 -27.16 13.46 0.54
C ALA A 294 -28.07 13.02 -0.63
N ARG A 295 -28.18 11.72 -0.89
CA ARG A 295 -29.08 11.20 -1.96
C ARG A 295 -30.57 11.36 -1.61
N TYR A 296 -30.94 11.26 -0.34
CA TYR A 296 -32.31 11.49 0.10
C TYR A 296 -32.67 12.99 0.09
N ALA A 297 -31.71 13.87 0.36
CA ALA A 297 -31.89 15.33 0.31
C ALA A 297 -32.09 15.86 -1.13
N ASP A 298 -31.45 15.21 -2.14
CA ASP A 298 -31.59 15.58 -3.55
C ASP A 298 -32.86 14.97 -4.22
N ALA A 299 -33.57 14.07 -3.54
CA ALA A 299 -34.75 13.37 -4.06
C ALA A 299 -36.09 13.89 -3.52
N GLY A 300 -36.07 14.83 -2.56
CA GLY A 300 -37.25 15.50 -1.97
C GLY A 300 -37.30 16.97 -2.29
#